data_9d9b4c756fc695b57c65e13070a59042
#
_entry.id   9d9b4c756fc695b57c65e13070a59042
#
_cell.length_a   1.000
_cell.length_b   1.000
_cell.length_c   1.000
_cell.angle_alpha   90.00
_cell.angle_beta   90.00
_cell.angle_gamma   90.00
#
_symmetry.space_group_name_H-M   'P 1'
#
loop_
_entity.id
_entity.type
_entity.pdbx_description
1 polymer ?
#
loop_
_entity_poly.entity_id
_entity_poly.type
_entity_poly.pdbx_seq_one_letter_code
_entity_poly.pdbx_strand_id
1 'polypeptide(L)'
;MNLMTGDSEKQLEKLIGEIMEESCARGIAAGVVDASGNILYEKYFGWRDEEKKLPINRDTIFGMASVTKSFTALSIMQMQMDGILNVDDMVKKYIPEFTNKNQKDPVRLWHLLCHSGGYFPLPRIVVDKTSRAMGLTDTLEDQLIYHK
;
A
#
# COMPACT_ATOMS: atom_id res chain seq x y z
N MET A 1 24.96 18.16 0.54
CA MET A 1 24.57 18.93 1.73
C MET A 1 23.82 17.96 2.63
N ASN A 2 24.35 17.62 3.79
CA ASN A 2 23.66 16.69 4.70
C ASN A 2 22.46 17.41 5.29
N LEU A 3 21.24 17.05 4.83
CA LEU A 3 19.97 17.68 5.23
C LEU A 3 19.53 17.27 6.65
N MET A 4 20.10 16.20 7.19
CA MET A 4 19.84 15.74 8.56
C MET A 4 20.94 16.21 9.48
N THR A 5 20.60 17.13 10.37
CA THR A 5 21.45 17.56 11.48
C THR A 5 21.02 16.84 12.75
N GLY A 6 21.90 16.73 13.75
CA GLY A 6 21.54 16.11 15.03
C GLY A 6 20.36 16.79 15.74
N ASP A 7 20.07 18.04 15.41
CA ASP A 7 18.90 18.76 15.93
C ASP A 7 17.61 18.34 15.19
N SER A 8 17.67 18.21 13.87
CA SER A 8 16.56 17.69 13.06
C SER A 8 16.19 16.26 13.43
N GLU A 9 17.17 15.42 13.73
CA GLU A 9 16.93 14.05 14.20
C GLU A 9 16.18 14.02 15.53
N LYS A 10 16.61 14.83 16.50
CA LYS A 10 15.93 14.93 17.80
C LYS A 10 14.50 15.43 17.68
N GLN A 11 14.26 16.41 16.81
CA GLN A 11 12.91 16.92 16.56
C GLN A 11 12.02 15.84 15.93
N LEU A 12 12.56 15.07 14.97
CA LEU A 12 11.84 13.96 14.34
C LEU A 12 11.52 12.85 15.36
N GLU A 13 12.48 12.49 16.21
CA GLU A 13 12.27 11.46 17.25
C GLU A 13 11.22 11.88 18.28
N LYS A 14 11.25 13.16 18.68
CA LYS A 14 10.22 13.71 19.56
C LYS A 14 8.83 13.62 18.91
N LEU A 15 8.69 14.03 17.65
CA LEU A 15 7.44 13.95 16.91
C LEU A 15 6.95 12.50 16.77
N ILE A 16 7.85 11.56 16.50
CA ILE A 16 7.49 10.13 16.43
C ILE A 16 6.97 9.64 17.78
N GLY A 17 7.61 10.04 18.88
CA GLY A 17 7.12 9.70 20.22
C GLY A 17 5.70 10.22 20.49
N GLU A 18 5.44 11.49 20.16
CA GLU A 18 4.11 12.11 20.29
C GLU A 18 3.06 11.36 19.43
N ILE A 19 3.39 11.04 18.18
CA ILE A 19 2.50 10.25 17.28
C ILE A 19 2.22 8.86 17.87
N MET A 20 3.22 8.19 18.43
CA MET A 20 3.04 6.87 19.04
C MET A 20 2.07 6.91 20.23
N GLU A 21 2.18 7.95 21.06
CA GLU A 21 1.29 8.13 22.20
C GLU A 21 -0.14 8.43 21.75
N GLU A 22 -0.33 9.38 20.83
CA GLU A 22 -1.65 9.80 20.34
C GLU A 22 -2.38 8.70 19.55
N SER A 23 -1.65 7.95 18.71
CA SER A 23 -2.23 6.89 17.86
C SER A 23 -2.31 5.53 18.53
N CYS A 24 -1.75 5.37 19.72
CA CYS A 24 -1.54 4.08 20.38
C CYS A 24 -0.73 3.09 19.51
N ALA A 25 0.12 3.60 18.62
CA ALA A 25 0.96 2.76 17.77
C ALA A 25 2.01 2.04 18.61
N ARG A 26 2.06 0.70 18.47
CA ARG A 26 2.99 -0.14 19.24
C ARG A 26 4.40 -0.12 18.68
N GLY A 27 4.54 0.25 17.41
CA GLY A 27 5.83 0.33 16.78
C GLY A 27 5.83 1.09 15.46
N ILE A 28 6.92 1.79 15.22
CA ILE A 28 7.15 2.58 13.99
C ILE A 28 8.55 2.30 13.47
N ALA A 29 8.68 2.15 12.16
CA ALA A 29 9.94 2.24 11.44
C ALA A 29 9.95 3.56 10.65
N ALA A 30 10.99 4.36 10.80
CA ALA A 30 11.14 5.64 10.11
C ALA A 30 12.44 5.71 9.33
N GLY A 31 12.38 6.20 8.10
CA GLY A 31 13.55 6.39 7.26
C GLY A 31 13.44 7.65 6.42
N VAL A 32 14.58 8.28 6.16
CA VAL A 32 14.73 9.39 5.22
C VAL A 32 15.82 9.04 4.23
N VAL A 33 15.52 9.19 2.95
CA VAL A 33 16.48 8.94 1.87
C VAL A 33 16.65 10.20 1.03
N ASP A 34 17.84 10.39 0.47
CA ASP A 34 18.08 11.47 -0.50
C ASP A 34 17.64 11.06 -1.92
N ALA A 35 17.72 12.01 -2.86
CA ALA A 35 17.39 11.78 -4.26
C ALA A 35 18.30 10.74 -4.96
N SER A 36 19.44 10.41 -4.38
CA SER A 36 20.37 9.40 -4.87
C SER A 36 20.15 8.02 -4.24
N GLY A 37 19.18 7.90 -3.30
CA GLY A 37 18.86 6.67 -2.59
C GLY A 37 19.74 6.41 -1.36
N ASN A 38 20.58 7.38 -0.93
CA ASN A 38 21.34 7.22 0.30
C ASN A 38 20.43 7.36 1.52
N ILE A 39 20.60 6.47 2.49
CA ILE A 39 19.85 6.53 3.75
C ILE A 39 20.49 7.64 4.61
N LEU A 40 19.73 8.69 4.87
CA LEU A 40 20.13 9.81 5.73
C LEU A 40 19.72 9.59 7.19
N TYR A 41 18.64 8.83 7.40
CA TYR A 41 18.12 8.48 8.70
C TYR A 41 17.39 7.15 8.62
N GLU A 42 17.58 6.30 9.62
CA GLU A 42 16.88 5.03 9.78
C GLU A 42 16.79 4.69 11.26
N LYS A 43 15.58 4.66 11.80
CA LYS A 43 15.34 4.27 13.20
C LYS A 43 14.06 3.47 13.37
N TYR A 44 14.04 2.70 14.45
CA TYR A 44 12.99 1.76 14.81
C TYR A 44 12.54 2.05 16.24
N PHE A 45 11.22 2.15 16.45
CA PHE A 45 10.62 2.55 17.71
C PHE A 45 9.59 1.50 18.13
N GLY A 46 9.60 1.12 19.41
CA GLY A 46 8.62 0.21 19.99
C GLY A 46 8.80 -1.26 19.60
N TRP A 47 7.69 -1.99 19.55
CA TRP A 47 7.67 -3.45 19.55
C TRP A 47 6.92 -4.00 18.33
N ARG A 48 7.46 -5.06 17.70
CA ARG A 48 6.72 -5.89 16.74
C ARG A 48 5.87 -6.96 17.45
N ASP A 49 6.24 -7.29 18.69
CA ASP A 49 5.49 -8.17 19.60
C ASP A 49 5.79 -7.71 21.04
N GLU A 50 4.84 -7.02 21.66
CA GLU A 50 5.03 -6.43 22.98
C GLU A 50 5.04 -7.48 24.09
N GLU A 51 4.22 -8.54 23.95
CA GLU A 51 4.14 -9.62 24.95
C GLU A 51 5.47 -10.37 25.05
N LYS A 52 6.08 -10.65 23.90
CA LYS A 52 7.39 -11.33 23.83
C LYS A 52 8.58 -10.39 23.93
N LYS A 53 8.35 -9.09 24.10
CA LYS A 53 9.38 -8.05 24.15
C LYS A 53 10.33 -8.09 22.93
N LEU A 54 9.77 -8.32 21.76
CA LEU A 54 10.52 -8.32 20.51
C LEU A 54 10.47 -6.92 19.87
N PRO A 55 11.60 -6.17 19.82
CA PRO A 55 11.60 -4.84 19.26
C PRO A 55 11.43 -4.87 17.73
N ILE A 56 11.00 -3.75 17.18
CA ILE A 56 11.09 -3.49 15.75
C ILE A 56 12.55 -3.34 15.36
N ASN A 57 12.91 -3.88 14.23
CA ASN A 57 14.23 -3.80 13.63
C ASN A 57 14.14 -3.76 12.09
N ARG A 58 15.28 -3.73 11.42
CA ARG A 58 15.37 -3.68 9.95
C ARG A 58 14.66 -4.85 9.24
N ASP A 59 14.61 -6.01 9.88
CA ASP A 59 14.01 -7.22 9.32
C ASP A 59 12.52 -7.36 9.64
N THR A 60 11.95 -6.38 10.34
CA THR A 60 10.53 -6.39 10.67
C THR A 60 9.69 -6.08 9.44
N ILE A 61 8.77 -7.00 9.11
CA ILE A 61 7.88 -6.86 7.96
C ILE A 61 6.65 -6.05 8.36
N PHE A 62 6.38 -5.00 7.60
CA PHE A 62 5.18 -4.18 7.70
C PHE A 62 4.29 -4.40 6.49
N GLY A 63 2.97 -4.45 6.70
CA GLY A 63 2.01 -4.43 5.62
C GLY A 63 2.03 -3.06 4.90
N MET A 64 2.33 -3.06 3.61
CA MET A 64 2.42 -1.82 2.84
C MET A 64 1.07 -1.22 2.45
N ALA A 65 -0.03 -1.93 2.69
CA ALA A 65 -1.37 -1.50 2.33
C ALA A 65 -1.42 -0.90 0.91
N SER A 66 -1.97 0.30 0.72
CA SER A 66 -2.13 0.94 -0.59
C SER A 66 -0.84 1.36 -1.29
N VAL A 67 0.30 1.39 -0.60
CA VAL A 67 1.61 1.60 -1.25
C VAL A 67 1.90 0.49 -2.27
N THR A 68 1.35 -0.71 -2.07
CA THR A 68 1.38 -1.83 -3.04
C THR A 68 0.90 -1.42 -4.43
N LYS A 69 -0.03 -0.47 -4.53
CA LYS A 69 -0.55 0.02 -5.83
C LYS A 69 0.52 0.67 -6.69
N SER A 70 1.51 1.33 -6.09
CA SER A 70 2.65 1.91 -6.81
C SER A 70 3.51 0.81 -7.46
N PHE A 71 3.71 -0.32 -6.77
CA PHE A 71 4.42 -1.46 -7.33
C PHE A 71 3.63 -2.12 -8.46
N THR A 72 2.31 -2.25 -8.31
CA THR A 72 1.42 -2.74 -9.38
C THR A 72 1.51 -1.83 -10.60
N ALA A 73 1.43 -0.51 -10.41
CA ALA A 73 1.53 0.45 -11.51
C ALA A 73 2.90 0.36 -12.21
N LEU A 74 3.98 0.27 -11.44
CA LEU A 74 5.33 0.09 -11.98
C LEU A 74 5.43 -1.19 -12.83
N SER A 75 4.89 -2.30 -12.33
CA SER A 75 4.89 -3.57 -13.07
C SER A 75 4.10 -3.48 -14.38
N ILE A 76 2.95 -2.82 -14.39
CA ILE A 76 2.15 -2.59 -15.60
C ILE A 76 2.93 -1.71 -16.62
N MET A 77 3.60 -0.66 -16.14
CA MET A 77 4.42 0.19 -17.02
C MET A 77 5.62 -0.57 -17.58
N GLN A 78 6.24 -1.46 -16.80
CA GLN A 78 7.30 -2.34 -17.29
C GLN A 78 6.78 -3.26 -18.41
N MET A 79 5.63 -3.89 -18.20
CA MET A 79 5.00 -4.75 -19.23
C MET A 79 4.65 -3.96 -20.49
N GLN A 80 4.27 -2.69 -20.38
CA GLN A 80 4.08 -1.81 -21.55
C GLN A 80 5.40 -1.56 -22.27
N MET A 81 6.48 -1.28 -21.56
CA MET A 81 7.81 -1.08 -22.17
C MET A 81 8.29 -2.33 -22.91
N ASP A 82 7.98 -3.51 -22.37
CA ASP A 82 8.30 -4.80 -22.96
C ASP A 82 7.36 -5.19 -24.13
N GLY A 83 6.37 -4.35 -24.46
CA GLY A 83 5.41 -4.56 -25.55
C GLY A 83 4.37 -5.67 -25.27
N ILE A 84 4.22 -6.10 -24.00
CA ILE A 84 3.30 -7.16 -23.59
C ILE A 84 1.85 -6.64 -23.56
N LEU A 85 1.66 -5.39 -23.15
CA LEU A 85 0.36 -4.73 -23.08
C LEU A 85 0.49 -3.24 -23.42
N ASN A 86 -0.66 -2.57 -23.61
CA ASN A 86 -0.74 -1.11 -23.69
C ASN A 86 -1.74 -0.62 -22.66
N VAL A 87 -1.39 0.40 -21.88
CA VAL A 87 -2.30 0.99 -20.87
C VAL A 87 -3.57 1.58 -21.48
N ASP A 88 -3.55 1.91 -22.77
CA ASP A 88 -4.74 2.31 -23.55
C ASP A 88 -5.64 1.14 -23.95
N ASP A 89 -5.21 -0.11 -23.78
CA ASP A 89 -6.05 -1.27 -24.05
C ASP A 89 -7.26 -1.31 -23.11
N MET A 90 -8.37 -1.81 -23.65
CA MET A 90 -9.55 -2.10 -22.84
C MET A 90 -9.26 -3.20 -21.83
N VAL A 91 -9.70 -3.05 -20.60
CA VAL A 91 -9.58 -4.08 -19.55
C VAL A 91 -10.16 -5.42 -20.03
N LYS A 92 -11.27 -5.38 -20.78
CA LYS A 92 -11.93 -6.54 -21.33
C LYS A 92 -11.06 -7.39 -22.29
N LYS A 93 -10.00 -6.82 -22.85
CA LYS A 93 -9.03 -7.56 -23.68
C LYS A 93 -8.29 -8.62 -22.86
N TYR A 94 -8.05 -8.35 -21.58
CA TYR A 94 -7.31 -9.20 -20.66
C TYR A 94 -8.21 -9.97 -19.69
N ILE A 95 -9.36 -9.37 -19.37
CA ILE A 95 -10.36 -9.93 -18.46
C ILE A 95 -11.71 -9.89 -19.21
N PRO A 96 -12.05 -10.92 -20.00
CA PRO A 96 -13.27 -10.96 -20.83
C PRO A 96 -14.56 -10.77 -20.02
N GLU A 97 -14.59 -11.26 -18.77
CA GLU A 97 -15.71 -11.16 -17.85
C GLU A 97 -15.90 -9.76 -17.26
N PHE A 98 -14.92 -8.87 -17.47
CA PHE A 98 -15.00 -7.51 -16.98
C PHE A 98 -16.16 -6.77 -17.61
N THR A 99 -17.15 -6.43 -16.80
CA THR A 99 -18.34 -5.70 -17.26
C THR A 99 -18.55 -4.46 -16.41
N ASN A 100 -18.80 -3.33 -17.07
CA ASN A 100 -19.30 -2.14 -16.42
C ASN A 100 -20.61 -1.74 -17.06
N LYS A 101 -21.71 -2.10 -16.41
CA LYS A 101 -23.07 -1.90 -16.95
C LYS A 101 -23.47 -0.43 -17.08
N ASN A 102 -22.79 0.46 -16.40
CA ASN A 102 -23.18 1.87 -16.27
C ASN A 102 -22.32 2.83 -17.10
N GLN A 103 -21.34 2.32 -17.85
CA GLN A 103 -20.44 3.16 -18.64
C GLN A 103 -20.73 3.04 -20.13
N LYS A 104 -20.86 4.19 -20.79
CA LYS A 104 -20.97 4.28 -22.25
C LYS A 104 -19.63 3.97 -22.92
N ASP A 105 -18.54 4.38 -22.30
CA ASP A 105 -17.18 4.20 -22.82
C ASP A 105 -16.48 3.01 -22.15
N PRO A 106 -15.65 2.27 -22.91
CA PRO A 106 -14.93 1.13 -22.38
C PRO A 106 -13.89 1.55 -21.34
N VAL A 107 -13.80 0.82 -20.24
CA VAL A 107 -12.74 1.02 -19.25
C VAL A 107 -11.42 0.50 -19.80
N ARG A 108 -10.40 1.36 -19.77
CA ARG A 108 -9.02 1.04 -20.16
C ARG A 108 -8.16 0.80 -18.93
N LEU A 109 -7.00 0.15 -19.10
CA LEU A 109 -6.09 -0.14 -18.00
C LEU A 109 -5.67 1.13 -17.24
N TRP A 110 -5.38 2.22 -17.94
CA TRP A 110 -4.99 3.47 -17.30
C TRP A 110 -6.10 4.07 -16.42
N HIS A 111 -7.38 3.86 -16.74
CA HIS A 111 -8.47 4.31 -15.86
C HIS A 111 -8.40 3.63 -14.47
N LEU A 112 -8.00 2.36 -14.43
CA LEU A 112 -7.82 1.63 -13.18
C LEU A 112 -6.61 2.14 -12.41
N LEU A 113 -5.50 2.40 -13.10
CA LEU A 113 -4.25 2.92 -12.50
C LEU A 113 -4.44 4.31 -11.89
N CYS A 114 -5.29 5.15 -12.48
CA CYS A 114 -5.57 6.52 -12.02
C CYS A 114 -6.83 6.63 -11.16
N HIS A 115 -7.44 5.51 -10.74
CA HIS A 115 -8.68 5.48 -9.96
C HIS A 115 -9.87 6.22 -10.63
N SER A 116 -9.88 6.32 -11.97
CA SER A 116 -10.91 6.97 -12.76
C SER A 116 -11.87 6.01 -13.46
N GLY A 117 -11.84 4.73 -13.06
CA GLY A 117 -12.67 3.66 -13.64
C GLY A 117 -14.16 3.73 -13.27
N GLY A 118 -14.60 4.65 -12.42
CA GLY A 118 -16.00 4.82 -12.04
C GLY A 118 -16.51 3.77 -11.06
N TYR A 119 -15.62 3.09 -10.35
CA TYR A 119 -15.98 2.11 -9.32
C TYR A 119 -16.03 2.77 -7.95
N PHE A 120 -17.11 2.51 -7.22
CA PHE A 120 -17.18 2.87 -5.81
C PHE A 120 -16.46 1.82 -4.98
N PRO A 121 -15.69 2.23 -3.96
CA PRO A 121 -15.19 1.29 -2.99
C PRO A 121 -16.36 0.60 -2.29
N LEU A 122 -16.34 -0.72 -2.22
CA LEU A 122 -17.36 -1.45 -1.46
C LEU A 122 -17.27 -1.04 0.01
N PRO A 123 -18.38 -0.71 0.66
CA PRO A 123 -18.40 -0.47 2.09
C PRO A 123 -17.81 -1.68 2.82
N ARG A 124 -16.97 -1.45 3.82
CA ARG A 124 -16.32 -2.52 4.59
C ARG A 124 -17.31 -3.58 5.08
N ILE A 125 -18.50 -3.16 5.53
CA ILE A 125 -19.54 -4.08 6.00
C ILE A 125 -20.04 -5.05 4.90
N VAL A 126 -20.05 -4.62 3.63
CA VAL A 126 -20.41 -5.48 2.50
C VAL A 126 -19.31 -6.48 2.22
N VAL A 127 -18.05 -6.04 2.25
CA VAL A 127 -16.88 -6.89 2.09
C VAL A 127 -16.87 -7.96 3.19
N ASP A 128 -17.01 -7.58 4.45
CA ASP A 128 -17.02 -8.48 5.59
C ASP A 128 -18.14 -9.53 5.50
N LYS A 129 -19.35 -9.11 5.10
CA LYS A 129 -20.47 -10.03 4.91
C LYS A 129 -20.24 -11.00 3.75
N THR A 130 -19.68 -10.53 2.65
CA THR A 130 -19.40 -11.36 1.49
C THR A 130 -18.27 -12.36 1.80
N SER A 131 -17.23 -11.92 2.50
CA SER A 131 -16.13 -12.77 2.96
C SER A 131 -16.63 -13.92 3.82
N ARG A 132 -17.47 -13.63 4.80
CA ARG A 132 -18.07 -14.65 5.67
C ARG A 132 -18.97 -15.62 4.91
N ALA A 133 -19.78 -15.11 3.96
CA ALA A 133 -20.64 -15.95 3.12
C ALA A 133 -19.85 -16.88 2.21
N MET A 134 -18.62 -16.51 1.82
CA MET A 134 -17.70 -17.32 1.04
C MET A 134 -16.81 -18.24 1.91
N GLY A 135 -16.97 -18.21 3.23
CA GLY A 135 -16.13 -18.98 4.15
C GLY A 135 -14.70 -18.50 4.28
N LEU A 136 -14.45 -17.26 3.86
CA LEU A 136 -13.14 -16.61 4.02
C LEU A 136 -13.01 -16.10 5.45
N THR A 137 -11.90 -16.39 6.08
CA THR A 137 -11.60 -15.92 7.43
C THR A 137 -11.08 -14.47 7.38
N ASP A 138 -11.24 -13.71 8.47
CA ASP A 138 -10.77 -12.31 8.59
C ASP A 138 -9.22 -12.23 8.66
N THR A 139 -8.51 -13.02 7.87
CA THR A 139 -7.05 -12.96 7.80
C THR A 139 -6.60 -11.86 6.85
N LEU A 140 -5.36 -11.42 7.01
CA LEU A 140 -4.74 -10.43 6.13
C LEU A 140 -4.74 -10.91 4.65
N GLU A 141 -4.65 -12.22 4.44
CA GLU A 141 -4.69 -12.86 3.13
C GLU A 141 -6.08 -12.74 2.50
N ASP A 142 -7.15 -12.89 3.27
CA ASP A 142 -8.53 -12.72 2.80
C ASP A 142 -8.81 -11.28 2.39
N GLN A 143 -8.25 -10.30 3.10
CA GLN A 143 -8.34 -8.89 2.72
C GLN A 143 -7.62 -8.58 1.40
N LEU A 144 -6.56 -9.30 1.08
CA LEU A 144 -5.81 -9.15 -0.18
C LEU A 144 -6.57 -9.72 -1.39
N ILE A 145 -7.42 -10.71 -1.20
CA ILE A 145 -8.22 -11.33 -2.28
C ILE A 145 -9.32 -10.39 -2.79
N TYR A 146 -9.87 -9.54 -1.93
CA TYR A 146 -10.95 -8.60 -2.30
C TYR A 146 -10.48 -7.31 -2.97
N HIS A 147 -9.19 -7.09 -3.06
CA HIS A 147 -8.58 -6.01 -3.83
C HIS A 147 -8.04 -6.49 -5.19
N LYS A 148 -8.35 -7.73 -5.58
CA LYS A 148 -8.08 -8.26 -6.93
C LYS A 148 -9.26 -8.05 -7.85
#